data_5949701ffd46090da51075d84e222bf2
#
_entry.id   5949701ffd46090da51075d84e222bf2
#
_cell.length_a   1.000
_cell.length_b   1.000
_cell.length_c   1.000
_cell.angle_alpha   90.00
_cell.angle_beta   90.00
_cell.angle_gamma   90.00
#
_symmetry.space_group_name_H-M   'P 1'
#
loop_
_entity.id
_entity.type
_entity.pdbx_description
1 polymer ?
#
loop_
_entity_poly.entity_id
_entity_poly.type
_entity_poly.pdbx_seq_one_letter_code
_entity_poly.pdbx_strand_id
1 'polypeptide(L)'
;MPYINWVYFFYAWQVKDQDEKARLRQEAEALLTQWEGHYHAYALFELFEAYADGDDIVVSRGVRSVECGVRIPCLRQQQGNPPFLCLSDFISPQIISHSTLLTPHSSKLGIFATSVSHGLETDFDADPYQKMMAQLLADRLAEAAAERVHEQVRKDIWGYAKDEQLTIPEMLVEKFQGIRPAVGYPSLPDTSLNFVLDELIDMKQIGIRLTESGAMKPHASVSGLMIAHPQARYFNLGKIGEDQLQDYARRRGLPVEVCRKFLAANL
;
A
#
# COMPACT_ATOMS: atom_id res chain seq x y z
N MET A 1 10.08 -14.09 8.92
CA MET A 1 10.68 -14.86 7.80
C MET A 1 9.67 -15.55 6.87
N PRO A 2 8.59 -16.21 7.30
CA PRO A 2 7.72 -16.98 6.38
C PRO A 2 7.06 -16.15 5.27
N TYR A 3 6.74 -14.88 5.51
CA TYR A 3 6.08 -13.98 4.54
C TYR A 3 7.03 -13.34 3.51
N ILE A 4 8.33 -13.62 3.55
CA ILE A 4 9.29 -13.09 2.57
C ILE A 4 9.05 -13.71 1.21
N ASN A 5 8.79 -12.87 0.20
CA ASN A 5 8.72 -13.31 -1.18
C ASN A 5 10.12 -13.40 -1.80
N TRP A 6 10.70 -14.59 -1.78
CA TRP A 6 12.05 -14.86 -2.27
C TRP A 6 12.18 -14.71 -3.80
N VAL A 7 11.08 -14.80 -4.55
CA VAL A 7 11.11 -14.61 -6.01
C VAL A 7 11.59 -13.20 -6.35
N TYR A 8 11.04 -12.19 -5.68
CA TYR A 8 11.47 -10.80 -5.89
C TYR A 8 12.88 -10.52 -5.37
N PHE A 9 13.31 -11.19 -4.31
CA PHE A 9 14.70 -11.12 -3.84
C PHE A 9 15.68 -11.60 -4.90
N PHE A 10 15.46 -12.78 -5.48
CA PHE A 10 16.30 -13.32 -6.55
C PHE A 10 16.23 -12.49 -7.84
N TYR A 11 15.06 -11.94 -8.15
CA TYR A 11 14.91 -11.06 -9.29
C TYR A 11 15.78 -9.80 -9.16
N ALA A 12 15.81 -9.18 -7.99
CA ALA A 12 16.63 -8.00 -7.72
C ALA A 12 18.14 -8.30 -7.82
N TRP A 13 18.57 -9.51 -7.41
CA TRP A 13 19.93 -10.01 -7.60
C TRP A 13 20.23 -10.44 -9.04
N GLN A 14 19.24 -10.48 -9.93
CA GLN A 14 19.34 -10.97 -11.31
C GLN A 14 19.91 -12.41 -11.43
N VAL A 15 19.72 -13.24 -10.40
CA VAL A 15 20.19 -14.61 -10.34
C VAL A 15 19.16 -15.55 -10.92
N LYS A 16 19.60 -16.40 -11.88
CA LYS A 16 18.76 -17.42 -12.53
C LYS A 16 19.12 -18.84 -12.11
N ASP A 17 20.39 -19.07 -11.82
CA ASP A 17 20.92 -20.38 -11.43
C ASP A 17 20.35 -20.83 -10.07
N GLN A 18 20.02 -22.14 -9.96
CA GLN A 18 19.36 -22.66 -8.77
C GLN A 18 20.32 -22.85 -7.59
N ASP A 19 21.56 -23.23 -7.86
CA ASP A 19 22.57 -23.44 -6.81
C ASP A 19 22.97 -22.09 -6.21
N GLU A 20 23.09 -21.08 -7.07
CA GLU A 20 23.37 -19.70 -6.63
C GLU A 20 22.20 -19.10 -5.85
N LYS A 21 20.94 -19.34 -6.26
CA LYS A 21 19.75 -18.97 -5.47
C LYS A 21 19.76 -19.62 -4.10
N ALA A 22 20.10 -20.91 -4.02
CA ALA A 22 20.15 -21.63 -2.76
C ALA A 22 21.23 -21.04 -1.84
N ARG A 23 22.43 -20.75 -2.37
CA ARG A 23 23.52 -20.10 -1.63
C ARG A 23 23.14 -18.73 -1.10
N LEU A 24 22.60 -17.85 -1.97
CA LEU A 24 22.16 -16.50 -1.59
C LEU A 24 21.05 -16.54 -0.54
N ARG A 25 20.12 -17.47 -0.67
CA ARG A 25 19.06 -17.64 0.31
C ARG A 25 19.62 -18.06 1.67
N GLN A 26 20.53 -19.00 1.71
CA GLN A 26 21.18 -19.45 2.95
C GLN A 26 21.92 -18.29 3.63
N GLU A 27 22.64 -17.48 2.86
CA GLU A 27 23.33 -16.30 3.36
C GLU A 27 22.36 -15.25 3.91
N ALA A 28 21.28 -14.96 3.17
CA ALA A 28 20.23 -14.04 3.58
C ALA A 28 19.52 -14.51 4.86
N GLU A 29 19.18 -15.78 4.97
CA GLU A 29 18.56 -16.36 6.17
C GLU A 29 19.50 -16.33 7.39
N ALA A 30 20.81 -16.53 7.18
CA ALA A 30 21.81 -16.39 8.23
C ALA A 30 21.90 -14.95 8.75
N LEU A 31 21.90 -13.95 7.84
CA LEU A 31 21.87 -12.53 8.22
C LEU A 31 20.60 -12.17 8.97
N LEU A 32 19.43 -12.60 8.48
CA LEU A 32 18.16 -12.36 9.16
C LEU A 32 18.17 -12.95 10.58
N THR A 33 18.80 -14.10 10.78
CA THR A 33 18.95 -14.70 12.11
C THR A 33 19.89 -13.89 13.00
N GLN A 34 20.99 -13.34 12.45
CA GLN A 34 21.91 -12.45 13.19
C GLN A 34 21.23 -11.11 13.57
N TRP A 35 20.31 -10.65 12.76
CA TRP A 35 19.57 -9.40 12.98
C TRP A 35 18.42 -9.53 13.99
N GLU A 36 18.05 -10.75 14.34
CA GLU A 36 16.96 -10.98 15.29
C GLU A 36 17.23 -10.29 16.63
N GLY A 37 16.26 -9.49 17.08
CA GLY A 37 16.41 -8.68 18.29
C GLY A 37 17.15 -7.35 18.13
N HIS A 38 17.83 -7.10 17.01
CA HIS A 38 18.54 -5.85 16.72
C HIS A 38 17.78 -4.96 15.73
N TYR A 39 17.23 -5.55 14.67
CA TYR A 39 16.44 -4.84 13.67
C TYR A 39 15.01 -5.35 13.67
N HIS A 40 14.08 -4.45 13.41
CA HIS A 40 12.65 -4.73 13.44
C HIS A 40 11.97 -4.28 12.14
N ALA A 41 10.94 -5.01 11.75
CA ALA A 41 9.94 -4.53 10.81
C ALA A 41 8.72 -4.05 11.59
N TYR A 42 8.20 -2.91 11.21
CA TYR A 42 7.06 -2.26 11.85
C TYR A 42 5.87 -2.24 10.90
N ALA A 43 4.67 -2.31 11.48
CA ALA A 43 3.43 -2.13 10.74
C ALA A 43 2.49 -1.23 11.53
N LEU A 44 1.84 -0.31 10.83
CA LEU A 44 0.80 0.58 11.32
C LEU A 44 -0.46 0.32 10.49
N PHE A 45 -1.60 0.22 11.13
CA PHE A 45 -2.89 0.01 10.49
C PHE A 45 -3.98 0.74 11.26
N GLU A 46 -4.87 1.41 10.52
CA GLU A 46 -6.08 1.99 11.08
C GLU A 46 -7.27 1.75 10.15
N LEU A 47 -8.43 1.53 10.73
CA LEU A 47 -9.68 1.25 10.03
C LEU A 47 -10.63 2.44 10.14
N PHE A 48 -11.04 2.99 9.01
CA PHE A 48 -11.89 4.17 8.91
C PHE A 48 -13.24 3.82 8.31
N GLU A 49 -14.26 4.58 8.70
CA GLU A 49 -15.50 4.66 7.92
C GLU A 49 -15.23 5.46 6.65
N ALA A 50 -15.70 4.95 5.51
CA ALA A 50 -15.43 5.56 4.22
C ALA A 50 -16.61 5.39 3.26
N TYR A 51 -16.69 6.27 2.26
CA TYR A 51 -17.63 6.15 1.16
C TYR A 51 -16.99 6.64 -0.15
N ALA A 52 -17.54 6.19 -1.27
CA ALA A 52 -17.15 6.68 -2.59
C ALA A 52 -17.96 7.92 -2.96
N ASP A 53 -17.27 8.94 -3.49
CA ASP A 53 -17.85 10.15 -4.08
C ASP A 53 -17.22 10.38 -5.45
N GLY A 54 -17.87 9.87 -6.50
CA GLY A 54 -17.28 9.76 -7.82
C GLY A 54 -16.01 8.88 -7.81
N ASP A 55 -14.91 9.44 -8.28
CA ASP A 55 -13.60 8.76 -8.28
C ASP A 55 -12.78 9.04 -7.00
N ASP A 56 -13.38 9.66 -5.98
CA ASP A 56 -12.73 9.86 -4.68
C ASP A 56 -13.21 8.84 -3.66
N ILE A 57 -12.34 8.49 -2.74
CA ILE A 57 -12.71 7.82 -1.49
C ILE A 57 -12.68 8.88 -0.39
N VAL A 58 -13.78 9.06 0.33
CA VAL A 58 -13.88 10.01 1.44
C VAL A 58 -13.83 9.24 2.74
N VAL A 59 -12.88 9.62 3.59
CA VAL A 59 -12.61 8.99 4.89
C VAL A 59 -13.14 9.89 6.01
N SER A 60 -13.98 9.36 6.88
CA SER A 60 -14.52 10.10 8.03
C SER A 60 -13.60 10.04 9.23
N ARG A 61 -13.25 11.21 9.80
CA ARG A 61 -12.60 11.32 11.12
C ARG A 61 -13.66 11.49 12.21
N GLY A 62 -14.15 10.38 12.77
CA GLY A 62 -15.05 10.37 13.93
C GLY A 62 -16.55 10.27 13.61
N VAL A 63 -17.32 9.94 14.65
CA VAL A 63 -18.72 9.44 14.59
C VAL A 63 -19.78 10.50 14.23
N ARG A 64 -19.45 11.77 14.03
CA ARG A 64 -20.46 12.85 13.99
C ARG A 64 -20.31 13.95 12.93
N SER A 65 -19.37 13.94 12.02
CA SER A 65 -19.32 14.98 10.98
C SER A 65 -19.01 14.39 9.60
N VAL A 66 -20.04 14.19 8.81
CA VAL A 66 -19.96 13.89 7.36
C VAL A 66 -19.33 15.06 6.58
N GLU A 67 -19.23 16.25 7.21
CA GLU A 67 -18.84 17.49 6.53
C GLU A 67 -17.32 17.74 6.46
N CYS A 68 -16.48 16.96 7.16
CA CYS A 68 -15.01 17.15 7.20
C CYS A 68 -14.24 15.86 6.93
N GLY A 69 -14.64 15.09 5.92
CA GLY A 69 -13.88 13.89 5.53
C GLY A 69 -12.59 14.23 4.77
N VAL A 70 -11.53 13.46 5.01
CA VAL A 70 -10.32 13.53 4.19
C VAL A 70 -10.56 12.81 2.87
N ARG A 71 -10.28 13.48 1.75
CA ARG A 71 -10.43 12.90 0.42
C ARG A 71 -9.15 12.22 -0.04
N ILE A 72 -9.29 11.01 -0.55
CA ILE A 72 -8.25 10.25 -1.26
C ILE A 72 -8.69 10.18 -2.72
N PRO A 73 -8.28 11.12 -3.58
CA PRO A 73 -8.62 11.10 -5.00
C PRO A 73 -7.96 9.92 -5.69
N CYS A 74 -8.76 9.15 -6.42
CA CYS A 74 -8.31 8.03 -7.21
C CYS A 74 -8.39 8.37 -8.72
N LEU A 75 -7.74 7.54 -9.51
CA LEU A 75 -7.71 7.64 -10.96
C LEU A 75 -8.45 6.46 -11.58
N ARG A 76 -9.15 6.72 -12.68
CA ARG A 76 -9.90 5.72 -13.43
C ARG A 76 -9.17 5.30 -14.69
N GLN A 77 -9.19 4.03 -15.01
CA GLN A 77 -8.72 3.55 -16.30
C GLN A 77 -9.43 4.29 -17.45
N GLN A 78 -8.68 4.68 -18.47
CA GLN A 78 -9.21 5.29 -19.69
C GLN A 78 -8.89 4.46 -20.95
N GLN A 79 -8.10 3.40 -20.79
CA GLN A 79 -7.67 2.54 -21.91
C GLN A 79 -7.98 1.07 -21.61
N GLY A 80 -8.13 0.28 -22.67
CA GLY A 80 -8.45 -1.13 -22.59
C GLY A 80 -9.92 -1.42 -22.85
N ASN A 81 -10.41 -2.54 -22.32
CA ASN A 81 -11.81 -2.96 -22.45
C ASN A 81 -12.59 -2.59 -21.17
N PRO A 82 -13.81 -2.09 -21.29
CA PRO A 82 -14.66 -1.84 -20.14
C PRO A 82 -14.95 -3.13 -19.34
N PRO A 83 -15.22 -3.03 -18.02
CA PRO A 83 -15.37 -1.80 -17.28
C PRO A 83 -14.04 -1.13 -16.94
N PHE A 84 -13.97 0.20 -17.06
CA PHE A 84 -12.83 1.00 -16.65
C PHE A 84 -12.82 1.16 -15.13
N LEU A 85 -11.85 0.56 -14.47
CA LEU A 85 -11.81 0.48 -13.00
C LEU A 85 -11.20 1.71 -12.36
N CYS A 86 -11.76 2.05 -11.20
CA CYS A 86 -11.20 2.97 -10.21
C CYS A 86 -11.23 2.28 -8.83
N LEU A 87 -10.34 2.62 -7.93
CA LEU A 87 -10.36 2.05 -6.57
C LEU A 87 -11.64 2.41 -5.81
N SER A 88 -12.23 3.56 -6.08
CA SER A 88 -13.51 3.98 -5.51
C SER A 88 -14.68 3.06 -5.86
N ASP A 89 -14.61 2.31 -6.97
CA ASP A 89 -15.66 1.36 -7.37
C ASP A 89 -15.85 0.22 -6.36
N PHE A 90 -14.85 -0.03 -5.52
CA PHE A 90 -14.86 -1.08 -4.50
C PHE A 90 -15.25 -0.56 -3.11
N ILE A 91 -15.68 0.69 -3.01
CA ILE A 91 -16.19 1.34 -1.81
C ILE A 91 -17.67 1.70 -2.05
N SER A 92 -18.53 1.48 -1.06
CA SER A 92 -19.95 1.83 -1.21
C SER A 92 -20.12 3.34 -1.39
N PRO A 93 -21.01 3.79 -2.28
CA PRO A 93 -21.29 5.21 -2.44
C PRO A 93 -21.96 5.79 -1.18
N GLN A 94 -21.84 7.10 -1.01
CA GLN A 94 -22.57 7.81 0.04
C GLN A 94 -24.07 7.64 -0.16
N ILE A 95 -24.77 7.05 0.82
CA ILE A 95 -26.22 6.98 0.79
C ILE A 95 -26.78 8.20 1.53
N ILE A 96 -27.27 9.17 0.79
CA ILE A 96 -28.06 10.29 1.34
C ILE A 96 -29.47 9.76 1.62
N SER A 97 -29.71 9.23 2.81
CA SER A 97 -31.02 8.84 3.26
C SER A 97 -31.70 10.02 3.94
N HIS A 98 -32.83 10.46 3.39
CA HIS A 98 -33.72 11.43 4.05
C HIS A 98 -34.56 10.82 5.19
N SER A 99 -34.38 9.55 5.51
CA SER A 99 -35.08 8.88 6.60
C SER A 99 -34.18 8.77 7.83
N THR A 100 -34.73 9.07 8.98
CA THR A 100 -34.10 9.03 10.31
C THR A 100 -33.76 7.62 10.82
N LEU A 101 -33.93 6.59 10.01
CA LEU A 101 -33.51 5.21 10.26
C LEU A 101 -32.24 4.93 9.46
N LEU A 102 -31.15 5.44 9.95
CA LEU A 102 -29.82 5.17 9.44
C LEU A 102 -29.43 3.73 9.82
N THR A 103 -29.56 2.79 8.91
CA THR A 103 -28.61 1.69 8.86
C THR A 103 -27.40 2.24 8.11
N PRO A 104 -26.25 2.40 8.78
CA PRO A 104 -25.07 2.89 8.10
C PRO A 104 -24.52 1.77 7.21
N HIS A 105 -24.79 1.84 5.93
CA HIS A 105 -24.00 1.11 4.94
C HIS A 105 -22.76 1.95 4.56
N SER A 106 -22.06 2.49 5.56
CA SER A 106 -20.73 3.01 5.31
C SER A 106 -19.80 1.82 5.09
N SER A 107 -19.10 1.84 3.98
CA SER A 107 -17.97 0.95 3.79
C SER A 107 -16.89 1.34 4.76
N LYS A 108 -15.96 0.42 4.98
CA LYS A 108 -14.73 0.70 5.70
C LYS A 108 -13.56 0.72 4.73
N LEU A 109 -12.57 1.52 5.07
CA LEU A 109 -11.28 1.58 4.40
C LEU A 109 -10.19 1.35 5.44
N GLY A 110 -9.32 0.37 5.20
CA GLY A 110 -8.08 0.24 5.95
C GLY A 110 -7.00 1.12 5.32
N ILE A 111 -6.21 1.77 6.17
CA ILE A 111 -4.99 2.47 5.77
C ILE A 111 -3.85 1.83 6.52
N PHE A 112 -2.75 1.55 5.82
CA PHE A 112 -1.60 0.91 6.42
C PHE A 112 -0.28 1.56 6.00
N ALA A 113 0.73 1.39 6.83
CA ALA A 113 2.12 1.63 6.49
C ALA A 113 3.00 0.57 7.16
N THR A 114 4.09 0.23 6.49
CA THR A 114 5.13 -0.66 7.04
C THR A 114 6.50 -0.04 6.81
N SER A 115 7.42 -0.31 7.71
CA SER A 115 8.81 0.13 7.60
C SER A 115 9.74 -0.85 8.31
N VAL A 116 11.02 -0.57 8.25
CA VAL A 116 12.07 -1.29 8.97
C VAL A 116 12.91 -0.35 9.79
N SER A 117 13.69 -0.90 10.73
CA SER A 117 14.68 -0.13 11.50
C SER A 117 15.63 0.63 10.57
N HIS A 118 15.82 1.92 10.84
CA HIS A 118 16.66 2.80 10.02
C HIS A 118 18.10 2.30 9.84
N GLY A 119 18.65 1.61 10.85
CA GLY A 119 19.98 1.02 10.77
C GLY A 119 20.19 0.05 9.60
N LEU A 120 19.11 -0.59 9.09
CA LEU A 120 19.24 -1.43 7.89
C LEU A 120 19.63 -0.65 6.62
N GLU A 121 19.47 0.66 6.60
CA GLU A 121 19.92 1.53 5.49
C GLU A 121 21.33 2.08 5.69
N THR A 122 21.85 2.14 6.94
CA THR A 122 23.05 2.90 7.27
C THR A 122 24.19 2.07 7.84
N ASP A 123 23.91 0.98 8.52
CA ASP A 123 24.92 0.25 9.31
C ASP A 123 25.81 -0.64 8.45
N PHE A 124 25.49 -0.83 7.18
CA PHE A 124 26.21 -1.69 6.23
C PHE A 124 26.97 -0.91 5.15
N ASP A 125 27.16 0.39 5.30
CA ASP A 125 27.75 1.27 4.28
C ASP A 125 29.23 0.97 4.00
N ALA A 126 29.91 0.29 4.92
CA ALA A 126 31.34 -0.01 4.79
C ALA A 126 31.67 -1.09 3.72
N ASP A 127 30.72 -1.96 3.41
CA ASP A 127 30.88 -3.04 2.42
C ASP A 127 29.75 -2.99 1.38
N PRO A 128 30.05 -2.72 0.10
CA PRO A 128 29.01 -2.59 -0.95
C PRO A 128 28.15 -3.84 -1.12
N TYR A 129 28.69 -5.04 -0.91
CA TYR A 129 27.94 -6.28 -1.02
C TYR A 129 26.97 -6.43 0.16
N GLN A 130 27.45 -6.23 1.39
CA GLN A 130 26.59 -6.27 2.57
C GLN A 130 25.52 -5.16 2.54
N LYS A 131 25.88 -3.98 2.08
CA LYS A 131 24.92 -2.88 1.87
C LYS A 131 23.80 -3.29 0.92
N MET A 132 24.15 -3.84 -0.25
CA MET A 132 23.15 -4.31 -1.21
C MET A 132 22.28 -5.41 -0.63
N MET A 133 22.87 -6.39 0.07
CA MET A 133 22.15 -7.46 0.74
C MET A 133 21.18 -6.90 1.79
N ALA A 134 21.63 -5.99 2.63
CA ALA A 134 20.82 -5.37 3.67
C ALA A 134 19.66 -4.58 3.08
N GLN A 135 19.88 -3.77 2.04
CA GLN A 135 18.84 -3.01 1.37
C GLN A 135 17.76 -3.91 0.76
N LEU A 136 18.18 -4.96 0.03
CA LEU A 136 17.22 -5.90 -0.57
C LEU A 136 16.44 -6.69 0.48
N LEU A 137 17.08 -7.09 1.57
CA LEU A 137 16.39 -7.76 2.67
C LEU A 137 15.45 -6.81 3.41
N ALA A 138 15.85 -5.55 3.61
CA ALA A 138 15.01 -4.51 4.20
C ALA A 138 13.70 -4.32 3.40
N ASP A 139 13.79 -4.20 2.07
CA ASP A 139 12.61 -4.12 1.20
C ASP A 139 11.71 -5.35 1.35
N ARG A 140 12.30 -6.55 1.38
CA ARG A 140 11.52 -7.78 1.55
C ARG A 140 10.88 -7.89 2.93
N LEU A 141 11.52 -7.34 3.97
CA LEU A 141 10.95 -7.30 5.32
C LEU A 141 9.77 -6.33 5.42
N ALA A 142 9.86 -5.15 4.81
CA ALA A 142 8.74 -4.20 4.76
C ALA A 142 7.52 -4.80 4.03
N GLU A 143 7.74 -5.45 2.88
CA GLU A 143 6.68 -6.16 2.14
C GLU A 143 6.13 -7.35 2.95
N ALA A 144 6.99 -8.14 3.60
CA ALA A 144 6.58 -9.26 4.45
C ALA A 144 5.73 -8.77 5.66
N ALA A 145 6.06 -7.61 6.22
CA ALA A 145 5.25 -6.99 7.26
C ALA A 145 3.87 -6.57 6.73
N ALA A 146 3.80 -6.04 5.50
CA ALA A 146 2.53 -5.72 4.83
C ALA A 146 1.68 -6.98 4.58
N GLU A 147 2.29 -8.09 4.15
CA GLU A 147 1.58 -9.38 4.02
C GLU A 147 1.03 -9.84 5.37
N ARG A 148 1.86 -9.83 6.39
CA ARG A 148 1.49 -10.28 7.74
C ARG A 148 0.37 -9.44 8.34
N VAL A 149 0.46 -8.11 8.26
CA VAL A 149 -0.61 -7.25 8.80
C VAL A 149 -1.90 -7.39 8.00
N HIS A 150 -1.82 -7.58 6.67
CA HIS A 150 -3.00 -7.79 5.85
C HIS A 150 -3.73 -9.10 6.21
N GLU A 151 -2.99 -10.19 6.47
CA GLU A 151 -3.62 -11.41 6.98
C GLU A 151 -4.34 -11.18 8.31
N GLN A 152 -3.68 -10.51 9.27
CA GLN A 152 -4.30 -10.19 10.56
C GLN A 152 -5.54 -9.29 10.40
N VAL A 153 -5.48 -8.33 9.48
CA VAL A 153 -6.63 -7.46 9.18
C VAL A 153 -7.79 -8.27 8.63
N ARG A 154 -7.56 -9.16 7.67
CA ARG A 154 -8.60 -10.00 7.08
C ARG A 154 -9.25 -10.92 8.10
N LYS A 155 -8.44 -11.56 8.95
CA LYS A 155 -8.91 -12.60 9.87
C LYS A 155 -9.40 -12.06 11.20
N ASP A 156 -8.69 -11.10 11.77
CA ASP A 156 -8.85 -10.71 13.17
C ASP A 156 -9.31 -9.26 13.35
N ILE A 157 -8.59 -8.28 12.81
CA ILE A 157 -8.79 -6.85 13.15
C ILE A 157 -10.06 -6.31 12.48
N TRP A 158 -10.18 -6.46 11.17
CA TRP A 158 -11.41 -6.16 10.42
C TRP A 158 -12.34 -7.36 10.38
N GLY A 159 -11.76 -8.56 10.18
CA GLY A 159 -12.48 -9.82 10.32
C GLY A 159 -13.45 -10.15 9.18
N TYR A 160 -13.20 -9.66 7.97
CA TYR A 160 -14.05 -9.95 6.81
C TYR A 160 -13.80 -11.33 6.18
N ALA A 161 -12.73 -11.99 6.55
CA ALA A 161 -12.36 -13.34 6.11
C ALA A 161 -11.86 -14.20 7.28
N LYS A 162 -12.66 -14.30 8.37
CA LYS A 162 -12.28 -15.00 9.61
C LYS A 162 -11.91 -16.45 9.40
N ASP A 163 -12.59 -17.13 8.48
CA ASP A 163 -12.41 -18.56 8.20
C ASP A 163 -11.36 -18.83 7.10
N GLU A 164 -10.63 -17.81 6.67
CA GLU A 164 -9.59 -17.94 5.65
C GLU A 164 -8.48 -18.89 6.11
N GLN A 165 -8.20 -19.91 5.28
CA GLN A 165 -7.14 -20.87 5.52
C GLN A 165 -6.20 -20.94 4.30
N LEU A 166 -5.49 -19.85 4.06
CA LEU A 166 -4.51 -19.77 2.98
C LEU A 166 -3.11 -20.09 3.48
N THR A 167 -2.39 -20.85 2.70
CA THR A 167 -0.95 -21.06 2.88
C THR A 167 -0.18 -19.81 2.45
N ILE A 168 1.04 -19.64 2.94
CA ILE A 168 1.90 -18.51 2.52
C ILE A 168 2.04 -18.41 0.99
N PRO A 169 2.34 -19.50 0.25
CA PRO A 169 2.36 -19.43 -1.22
C PRO A 169 1.06 -18.95 -1.86
N GLU A 170 -0.09 -19.31 -1.29
CA GLU A 170 -1.39 -18.86 -1.79
C GLU A 170 -1.64 -17.38 -1.50
N MET A 171 -1.20 -16.87 -0.35
CA MET A 171 -1.24 -15.44 -0.04
C MET A 171 -0.33 -14.63 -0.97
N LEU A 172 0.88 -15.12 -1.24
CA LEU A 172 1.84 -14.45 -2.15
C LEU A 172 1.37 -14.40 -3.62
N VAL A 173 0.37 -15.20 -4.00
CA VAL A 173 -0.30 -15.12 -5.31
C VAL A 173 -1.72 -14.56 -5.20
N GLU A 174 -2.01 -13.83 -4.12
CA GLU A 174 -3.21 -13.00 -3.93
C GLU A 174 -4.54 -13.76 -3.97
N LYS A 175 -4.59 -15.00 -3.46
CA LYS A 175 -5.83 -15.79 -3.40
C LYS A 175 -6.82 -15.34 -2.31
N PHE A 176 -6.49 -14.33 -1.56
CA PHE A 176 -7.35 -13.76 -0.52
C PHE A 176 -8.44 -12.86 -1.07
N GLN A 177 -9.50 -12.64 -0.28
CA GLN A 177 -10.52 -11.63 -0.57
C GLN A 177 -9.99 -10.23 -0.33
N GLY A 178 -10.39 -9.29 -1.18
CA GLY A 178 -9.97 -7.88 -1.08
C GLY A 178 -8.63 -7.61 -1.73
N ILE A 179 -8.15 -6.37 -1.58
CA ILE A 179 -6.87 -5.92 -2.14
C ILE A 179 -6.16 -4.98 -1.17
N ARG A 180 -4.85 -4.88 -1.35
CA ARG A 180 -3.95 -3.97 -0.63
C ARG A 180 -3.16 -3.09 -1.61
N PRO A 181 -3.82 -2.15 -2.34
CA PRO A 181 -3.12 -1.27 -3.27
C PRO A 181 -2.16 -0.34 -2.52
N ALA A 182 -0.88 -0.41 -2.87
CA ALA A 182 0.14 0.45 -2.31
C ALA A 182 0.31 1.73 -3.12
N VAL A 183 0.69 2.82 -2.46
CA VAL A 183 1.00 4.11 -3.09
C VAL A 183 2.26 3.97 -3.95
N GLY A 184 2.22 4.51 -5.17
CA GLY A 184 3.29 4.37 -6.16
C GLY A 184 3.17 3.12 -7.05
N TYR A 185 2.19 2.23 -6.79
CA TYR A 185 1.93 1.03 -7.59
C TYR A 185 0.86 1.29 -8.67
N PRO A 186 0.73 0.39 -9.67
CA PRO A 186 -0.06 0.64 -10.88
C PRO A 186 -1.52 1.07 -10.69
N SER A 187 -2.19 0.68 -9.59
CA SER A 187 -3.57 1.10 -9.31
C SER A 187 -3.67 2.37 -8.44
N LEU A 188 -2.56 2.82 -7.84
CA LEU A 188 -2.49 4.00 -6.98
C LEU A 188 -1.15 4.75 -7.21
N PRO A 189 -0.88 5.26 -8.43
CA PRO A 189 0.47 5.65 -8.85
C PRO A 189 0.98 6.96 -8.25
N ASP A 190 0.12 7.85 -7.76
CA ASP A 190 0.52 9.16 -7.24
C ASP A 190 1.19 9.05 -5.86
N THR A 191 2.52 9.15 -5.83
CA THR A 191 3.30 9.07 -4.58
C THR A 191 2.99 10.21 -3.61
N SER A 192 2.43 11.33 -4.07
CA SER A 192 2.03 12.44 -3.18
C SER A 192 0.83 12.09 -2.30
N LEU A 193 0.14 10.98 -2.57
CA LEU A 193 -0.90 10.47 -1.67
C LEU A 193 -0.33 10.02 -0.31
N ASN A 194 0.96 9.77 -0.20
CA ASN A 194 1.62 9.51 1.08
C ASN A 194 1.41 10.65 2.08
N PHE A 195 1.34 11.91 1.63
CA PHE A 195 1.04 13.04 2.52
C PHE A 195 -0.38 12.94 3.10
N VAL A 196 -1.35 12.50 2.30
CA VAL A 196 -2.74 12.30 2.75
C VAL A 196 -2.83 11.14 3.74
N LEU A 197 -2.13 10.03 3.46
CA LEU A 197 -2.13 8.89 4.37
C LEU A 197 -1.38 9.20 5.68
N ASP A 198 -0.26 9.92 5.62
CA ASP A 198 0.50 10.35 6.82
C ASP A 198 -0.35 11.25 7.73
N GLU A 199 -1.16 12.14 7.14
CA GLU A 199 -2.12 12.95 7.90
C GLU A 199 -3.15 12.09 8.65
N LEU A 200 -3.56 10.96 8.06
CA LEU A 200 -4.58 10.07 8.64
C LEU A 200 -4.02 9.17 9.74
N ILE A 201 -2.84 8.58 9.56
CA ILE A 201 -2.32 7.54 10.45
C ILE A 201 -1.01 7.91 11.17
N ASP A 202 -0.42 9.08 10.93
CA ASP A 202 0.86 9.53 11.49
C ASP A 202 1.97 8.46 11.38
N MET A 203 2.50 8.30 10.18
CA MET A 203 3.52 7.27 9.86
C MET A 203 4.83 7.44 10.64
N LYS A 204 5.04 8.60 11.30
CA LYS A 204 6.21 8.82 12.17
C LYS A 204 6.26 7.87 13.35
N GLN A 205 5.10 7.33 13.77
CA GLN A 205 5.02 6.32 14.84
C GLN A 205 5.88 5.07 14.54
N ILE A 206 6.10 4.76 13.27
CA ILE A 206 6.94 3.65 12.82
C ILE A 206 8.21 4.12 12.10
N GLY A 207 8.64 5.36 12.40
CA GLY A 207 9.90 5.94 11.91
C GLY A 207 9.88 6.44 10.47
N ILE A 208 8.73 6.42 9.77
CA ILE A 208 8.64 6.92 8.38
C ILE A 208 8.65 8.46 8.39
N ARG A 209 9.45 9.02 7.49
CA ARG A 209 9.44 10.45 7.15
C ARG A 209 9.27 10.61 5.65
N LEU A 210 8.48 11.58 5.24
CA LEU A 210 8.26 11.87 3.82
C LEU A 210 9.25 12.91 3.32
N THR A 211 9.76 12.70 2.12
CA THR A 211 10.52 13.72 1.37
C THR A 211 9.54 14.70 0.71
N GLU A 212 10.04 15.79 0.14
CA GLU A 212 9.22 16.77 -0.60
C GLU A 212 8.48 16.14 -1.80
N SER A 213 9.00 15.05 -2.35
CA SER A 213 8.36 14.28 -3.43
C SER A 213 7.42 13.18 -2.95
N GLY A 214 7.11 13.11 -1.65
CA GLY A 214 6.24 12.07 -1.09
C GLY A 214 6.89 10.69 -1.00
N ALA A 215 8.19 10.56 -1.24
CA ALA A 215 8.91 9.31 -1.01
C ALA A 215 9.16 9.09 0.48
N MET A 216 9.09 7.85 0.90
CA MET A 216 9.29 7.46 2.30
C MET A 216 10.77 7.23 2.63
N LYS A 217 11.15 7.52 3.87
CA LYS A 217 12.40 7.14 4.50
C LYS A 217 12.12 6.50 5.86
N PRO A 218 12.65 5.30 6.13
CA PRO A 218 13.57 4.49 5.31
C PRO A 218 12.95 4.14 3.96
N HIS A 219 13.77 3.89 2.94
CA HIS A 219 13.30 3.49 1.59
C HIS A 219 12.51 2.19 1.63
N ALA A 220 12.96 1.25 2.45
CA ALA A 220 12.25 0.01 2.74
C ALA A 220 10.99 0.30 3.57
N SER A 221 10.03 0.94 2.95
CA SER A 221 8.71 1.27 3.50
C SER A 221 7.63 1.08 2.45
N VAL A 222 6.44 0.68 2.90
CA VAL A 222 5.25 0.53 2.05
C VAL A 222 4.08 1.21 2.75
N SER A 223 3.24 1.91 2.01
CA SER A 223 1.99 2.48 2.49
C SER A 223 0.89 2.27 1.48
N GLY A 224 -0.35 2.29 1.92
CA GLY A 224 -1.46 2.10 1.01
C GLY A 224 -2.80 1.91 1.69
N LEU A 225 -3.74 1.39 0.91
CA LEU A 225 -5.11 1.15 1.30
C LEU A 225 -5.35 -0.35 1.44
N MET A 226 -6.34 -0.73 2.27
CA MET A 226 -6.89 -2.09 2.32
C MET A 226 -8.39 -2.02 2.05
N ILE A 227 -8.85 -2.75 1.05
CA ILE A 227 -10.23 -2.75 0.58
C ILE A 227 -10.77 -4.18 0.65
N ALA A 228 -11.83 -4.39 1.41
CA ALA A 228 -12.39 -5.71 1.72
C ALA A 228 -13.40 -6.23 0.68
N HIS A 229 -13.74 -5.44 -0.33
CA HIS A 229 -14.81 -5.79 -1.29
C HIS A 229 -14.48 -7.11 -2.01
N PRO A 230 -15.42 -8.07 -2.10
CA PRO A 230 -15.13 -9.41 -2.66
C PRO A 230 -14.80 -9.41 -4.14
N GLN A 231 -15.20 -8.37 -4.89
CA GLN A 231 -14.87 -8.19 -6.31
C GLN A 231 -13.67 -7.26 -6.53
N ALA A 232 -13.06 -6.76 -5.45
CA ALA A 232 -11.87 -5.94 -5.57
C ALA A 232 -10.75 -6.75 -6.20
N ARG A 233 -10.06 -6.12 -7.14
CA ARG A 233 -8.92 -6.72 -7.85
C ARG A 233 -7.90 -5.66 -8.20
N TYR A 234 -6.65 -6.06 -8.26
CA TYR A 234 -5.60 -5.19 -8.77
C TYR A 234 -5.78 -4.93 -10.26
N PHE A 235 -5.44 -3.73 -10.67
CA PHE A 235 -5.45 -3.33 -12.07
C PHE A 235 -4.30 -2.36 -12.35
N ASN A 236 -3.88 -2.32 -13.61
CA ASN A 236 -2.97 -1.30 -14.08
C ASN A 236 -3.81 -0.12 -14.59
N LEU A 237 -3.60 1.06 -14.02
CA LEU A 237 -4.25 2.28 -14.48
C LEU A 237 -3.97 2.54 -15.97
N GLY A 238 -2.75 2.27 -16.43
CA GLY A 238 -2.32 2.59 -17.79
C GLY A 238 -2.12 4.08 -18.00
N LYS A 239 -2.32 4.53 -19.24
CA LYS A 239 -2.23 5.94 -19.61
C LYS A 239 -3.55 6.66 -19.34
N ILE A 240 -3.45 7.90 -18.89
CA ILE A 240 -4.57 8.83 -18.70
C ILE A 240 -4.44 10.03 -19.64
N GLY A 241 -5.58 10.62 -20.02
CA GLY A 241 -5.63 11.82 -20.82
C GLY A 241 -5.49 13.10 -20.00
N GLU A 242 -5.32 14.18 -20.73
CA GLU A 242 -5.21 15.53 -20.13
C GLU A 242 -6.48 15.94 -19.37
N ASP A 243 -7.65 15.48 -19.83
CA ASP A 243 -8.95 15.67 -19.18
C ASP A 243 -8.96 15.12 -17.75
N GLN A 244 -8.50 13.89 -17.58
CA GLN A 244 -8.44 13.28 -16.26
C GLN A 244 -7.34 13.90 -15.39
N LEU A 245 -6.20 14.28 -15.97
CA LEU A 245 -5.15 14.96 -15.23
C LEU A 245 -5.65 16.30 -14.64
N GLN A 246 -6.38 17.09 -15.42
CA GLN A 246 -6.94 18.37 -14.97
C GLN A 246 -8.01 18.16 -13.89
N ASP A 247 -8.91 17.18 -14.07
CA ASP A 247 -9.90 16.85 -13.06
C ASP A 247 -9.24 16.35 -11.76
N TYR A 248 -8.26 15.47 -11.86
CA TYR A 248 -7.51 14.97 -10.71
C TYR A 248 -6.81 16.10 -9.96
N ALA A 249 -6.13 17.02 -10.66
CA ALA A 249 -5.47 18.15 -10.05
C ALA A 249 -6.46 19.05 -9.29
N ARG A 250 -7.64 19.29 -9.88
CA ARG A 250 -8.73 20.04 -9.24
C ARG A 250 -9.19 19.33 -7.94
N ARG A 251 -9.42 18.02 -7.97
CA ARG A 251 -9.83 17.23 -6.79
C ARG A 251 -8.74 17.17 -5.72
N ARG A 252 -7.47 17.15 -6.12
CA ARG A 252 -6.30 17.23 -5.22
C ARG A 252 -6.09 18.63 -4.62
N GLY A 253 -6.68 19.66 -5.20
CA GLY A 253 -6.38 21.05 -4.83
C GLY A 253 -4.93 21.46 -5.15
N LEU A 254 -4.31 20.85 -6.16
CA LEU A 254 -2.91 21.05 -6.56
C LEU A 254 -2.83 21.63 -7.98
N PRO A 255 -1.77 22.41 -8.30
CA PRO A 255 -1.52 22.80 -9.68
C PRO A 255 -1.36 21.59 -10.60
N VAL A 256 -1.89 21.66 -11.83
CA VAL A 256 -1.81 20.59 -12.83
C VAL A 256 -0.38 20.13 -13.08
N GLU A 257 0.57 21.08 -13.14
CA GLU A 257 1.99 20.80 -13.36
C GLU A 257 2.64 20.01 -12.20
N VAL A 258 2.12 20.13 -10.99
CA VAL A 258 2.54 19.32 -9.84
C VAL A 258 2.04 17.88 -10.00
N CYS A 259 0.75 17.72 -10.31
CA CYS A 259 0.16 16.38 -10.55
C CYS A 259 0.81 15.70 -11.76
N ARG A 260 1.13 16.45 -12.82
CA ARG A 260 1.84 15.97 -14.01
C ARG A 260 3.18 15.31 -13.66
N LYS A 261 3.94 15.90 -12.72
CA LYS A 261 5.23 15.32 -12.28
C LYS A 261 5.02 13.97 -11.56
N PHE A 262 4.04 13.88 -10.68
CA PHE A 262 3.75 12.63 -9.95
C PHE A 262 3.19 11.51 -10.86
N LEU A 263 2.47 11.90 -11.91
CA LEU A 263 1.82 10.96 -12.84
C LEU A 263 2.56 10.81 -14.17
N ALA A 264 3.82 11.28 -14.26
CA ALA A 264 4.58 11.27 -15.51
C ALA A 264 4.67 9.89 -16.19
N ALA A 265 4.68 8.81 -15.42
CA ALA A 265 4.67 7.45 -15.94
C ALA A 265 3.31 7.05 -16.58
N ASN A 266 2.24 7.78 -16.28
CA ASN A 266 0.88 7.50 -16.73
C ASN A 266 0.36 8.49 -17.83
N LEU A 267 1.18 9.40 -18.27
CA LEU A 267 0.90 10.39 -19.32
C LEU A 267 1.52 10.06 -20.67
#